data_110b19ba88c9fa84ced8a82bd73413f8
#
_entry.id   110b19ba88c9fa84ced8a82bd73413f8
#
_cell.length_a   1.000
_cell.length_b   1.000
_cell.length_c   1.000
_cell.angle_alpha   90.00
_cell.angle_beta   90.00
_cell.angle_gamma   90.00
#
_symmetry.space_group_name_H-M   'P 1'
#
loop_
_entity.id
_entity.type
_entity.pdbx_description
1 polymer ?
#
loop_
_entity_poly.entity_id
_entity_poly.type
_entity_poly.pdbx_seq_one_letter_code
_entity_poly.pdbx_strand_id
1 'polypeptide(L)'
;MTAQDPAGYVNPFIGTQRMGHTFPGACVPFGAVQLSPDTDTVPHNIDGKYQSRVYDYCSGYQYDDKTIVGFSHTHLNGTGHSDLGDILLMPVTGELKLSPGTADNPDSGYRSRFSHQTEEASPGYYRVFLDDYNVDVQLTATERGGMHRYTYTAPEGGVPARGRVIVDLNHGIYNYRGKVLWSQIRVEDEYTLTGYRITQGWARTNYTYFAIRFSRPVKNYGCRINNEKTYNGFWRKFNQEENFPEMGGQGLTAYFEFDLVKGDRSYADDGVLEVQVALSAVDALGALNNLRTEMEGKSFEAVLWQAREKWNKELSVVTIESASGNKILEDRRTSFYTALYHTMINPSVYQDVDGRYRGIDHNIHYSEDHVNYTVFSVWDTFRALHPLMNLIKPERSRQFVASMLEHYDQSVHKMLPVWSLQGNENWCMTGYHSVSVLADAYVKGLLPQSLLPRLLDAMARTASNPYYEGMTGYRKYGFVPAGSSASSSAGRFKKASSPS
;
A
#
# COMPACT_ATOMS: atom_id res chain seq x y z
N MET A 1 -33.57 -9.20 -15.25
CA MET A 1 -32.74 -8.01 -15.03
C MET A 1 -31.30 -8.46 -15.26
N THR A 2 -30.62 -7.96 -16.28
CA THR A 2 -29.20 -8.17 -16.43
C THR A 2 -28.51 -7.61 -15.20
N ALA A 3 -27.63 -8.38 -14.56
CA ALA A 3 -26.86 -7.92 -13.42
C ALA A 3 -26.14 -6.62 -13.83
N GLN A 4 -26.34 -5.55 -13.07
CA GLN A 4 -25.63 -4.31 -13.31
C GLN A 4 -24.16 -4.56 -12.99
N ASP A 5 -23.25 -4.14 -13.88
CA ASP A 5 -21.80 -4.19 -13.70
C ASP A 5 -21.27 -2.78 -13.41
N PRO A 6 -21.47 -2.24 -12.19
CA PRO A 6 -21.03 -0.90 -11.85
C PRO A 6 -19.51 -0.75 -11.88
N ALA A 7 -18.75 -1.83 -11.67
CA ALA A 7 -17.30 -1.83 -11.82
C ALA A 7 -16.85 -1.52 -13.25
N GLY A 8 -17.67 -1.87 -14.26
CA GLY A 8 -17.39 -1.56 -15.67
C GLY A 8 -17.44 -0.06 -16.01
N TYR A 9 -17.99 0.79 -15.14
CA TYR A 9 -17.99 2.25 -15.32
C TYR A 9 -16.80 2.94 -14.65
N VAL A 10 -16.05 2.25 -13.81
CA VAL A 10 -14.91 2.84 -13.11
C VAL A 10 -13.71 2.97 -14.03
N ASN A 11 -13.10 4.16 -14.05
CA ASN A 11 -11.83 4.41 -14.71
C ASN A 11 -10.75 4.74 -13.66
N PRO A 12 -9.89 3.77 -13.26
CA PRO A 12 -8.86 4.01 -12.25
C PRO A 12 -7.79 5.03 -12.64
N PHE A 13 -7.67 5.40 -13.92
CA PHE A 13 -6.73 6.45 -14.34
C PHE A 13 -7.19 7.87 -13.98
N ILE A 14 -8.46 8.07 -13.64
CA ILE A 14 -8.93 9.39 -13.18
C ILE A 14 -8.25 9.73 -11.85
N GLY A 15 -7.56 10.86 -11.80
CA GLY A 15 -6.82 11.34 -10.63
C GLY A 15 -5.35 10.90 -10.57
N THR A 16 -4.82 10.18 -11.57
CA THR A 16 -3.43 9.70 -11.57
C THR A 16 -2.41 10.70 -12.12
N GLN A 17 -2.79 11.95 -12.30
CA GLN A 17 -1.90 13.03 -12.73
C GLN A 17 -1.71 14.09 -11.65
N ARG A 18 -0.51 14.65 -11.57
CA ARG A 18 -0.15 15.78 -10.70
C ARG A 18 -0.57 15.54 -9.24
N MET A 19 -1.40 16.41 -8.70
CA MET A 19 -1.87 16.39 -7.31
C MET A 19 -3.14 15.55 -7.10
N GLY A 20 -3.50 14.68 -8.04
CA GLY A 20 -4.67 13.80 -7.88
C GLY A 20 -4.45 12.69 -6.86
N HIS A 21 -3.20 12.22 -6.70
CA HIS A 21 -2.77 11.24 -5.71
C HIS A 21 -3.62 9.97 -5.68
N THR A 22 -3.90 9.43 -6.86
CA THR A 22 -4.54 8.12 -7.03
C THR A 22 -3.63 7.19 -7.84
N PHE A 23 -3.88 5.91 -7.79
CA PHE A 23 -3.12 4.87 -8.48
C PHE A 23 -4.05 4.02 -9.37
N PRO A 24 -3.57 3.49 -10.51
CA PRO A 24 -4.38 2.70 -11.43
C PRO A 24 -4.40 1.20 -11.09
N GLY A 25 -3.62 0.76 -10.13
CA GLY A 25 -3.35 -0.64 -9.84
C GLY A 25 -4.52 -1.42 -9.25
N ALA A 26 -4.30 -2.71 -9.08
CA ALA A 26 -5.30 -3.66 -8.58
C ALA A 26 -5.43 -3.58 -7.05
N CYS A 27 -6.68 -3.45 -6.57
CA CYS A 27 -7.03 -3.58 -5.16
C CYS A 27 -8.44 -4.14 -5.03
N VAL A 28 -8.82 -4.56 -3.84
CA VAL A 28 -10.21 -4.86 -3.48
C VAL A 28 -10.75 -3.80 -2.53
N PRO A 29 -12.08 -3.67 -2.37
CA PRO A 29 -12.65 -2.67 -1.47
C PRO A 29 -12.06 -2.76 -0.06
N PHE A 30 -11.52 -1.65 0.43
CA PHE A 30 -10.91 -1.53 1.75
C PHE A 30 -9.76 -2.52 2.05
N GLY A 31 -9.15 -3.13 1.03
CA GLY A 31 -8.09 -4.12 1.18
C GLY A 31 -6.81 -3.54 1.78
N ALA A 32 -6.02 -4.39 2.46
CA ALA A 32 -4.70 -4.05 2.98
C ALA A 32 -3.68 -3.86 1.85
N VAL A 33 -3.92 -4.48 0.68
CA VAL A 33 -3.03 -4.43 -0.48
C VAL A 33 -3.61 -3.55 -1.58
N GLN A 34 -2.78 -2.63 -2.06
CA GLN A 34 -2.97 -1.83 -3.25
C GLN A 34 -1.78 -2.11 -4.17
N LEU A 35 -1.93 -3.09 -5.07
CA LEU A 35 -0.87 -3.54 -5.98
C LEU A 35 -0.85 -2.68 -7.24
N SER A 36 0.13 -1.80 -7.36
CA SER A 36 0.18 -0.79 -8.41
C SER A 36 1.59 -0.59 -8.96
N PRO A 37 1.72 -0.15 -10.23
CA PRO A 37 2.99 0.33 -10.73
C PRO A 37 3.45 1.59 -10.00
N ASP A 38 4.77 1.69 -9.78
CA ASP A 38 5.46 2.90 -9.33
C ASP A 38 6.27 3.48 -10.49
N THR A 39 6.09 4.78 -10.72
CA THR A 39 6.78 5.49 -11.81
C THR A 39 7.77 6.52 -11.32
N ASP A 40 7.90 6.72 -9.98
CA ASP A 40 8.68 7.78 -9.34
C ASP A 40 10.00 8.07 -10.06
N THR A 41 10.12 9.30 -10.50
CA THR A 41 11.26 9.79 -11.27
C THR A 41 12.04 10.86 -10.53
N VAL A 42 11.55 11.32 -9.39
CA VAL A 42 12.10 12.48 -8.69
C VAL A 42 12.85 12.04 -7.43
N PRO A 43 14.17 12.25 -7.35
CA PRO A 43 14.89 12.06 -6.11
C PRO A 43 14.38 12.99 -5.02
N HIS A 44 14.23 12.48 -3.78
CA HIS A 44 13.80 13.27 -2.63
C HIS A 44 14.71 14.48 -2.37
N ASN A 45 15.99 14.32 -2.65
CA ASN A 45 16.99 15.35 -2.41
C ASN A 45 17.99 15.38 -3.58
N ILE A 46 18.29 16.58 -4.09
CA ILE A 46 19.33 16.82 -5.07
C ILE A 46 20.25 17.88 -4.48
N ASP A 47 21.55 17.57 -4.34
CA ASP A 47 22.58 18.47 -3.79
C ASP A 47 22.20 19.08 -2.43
N GLY A 48 21.63 18.26 -1.53
CA GLY A 48 21.20 18.68 -0.21
C GLY A 48 19.86 19.45 -0.18
N LYS A 49 19.20 19.65 -1.33
CA LYS A 49 17.93 20.39 -1.41
C LYS A 49 16.75 19.45 -1.63
N TYR A 50 15.74 19.60 -0.78
CA TYR A 50 14.46 18.91 -0.93
C TYR A 50 13.79 19.27 -2.26
N GLN A 51 13.28 18.25 -2.94
CA GLN A 51 12.58 18.37 -4.20
C GLN A 51 11.05 18.32 -3.96
N SER A 52 10.39 19.46 -4.04
CA SER A 52 8.93 19.53 -3.76
C SER A 52 8.08 18.66 -4.69
N ARG A 53 8.56 18.36 -5.90
CA ARG A 53 7.87 17.49 -6.87
C ARG A 53 7.72 16.04 -6.43
N VAL A 54 8.48 15.56 -5.44
CA VAL A 54 8.27 14.24 -4.87
C VAL A 54 6.86 14.08 -4.29
N TYR A 55 6.22 15.20 -3.91
CA TYR A 55 4.85 15.20 -3.41
C TYR A 55 3.83 14.75 -4.47
N ASP A 56 4.11 14.94 -5.75
CA ASP A 56 3.26 14.47 -6.84
C ASP A 56 3.13 12.94 -6.85
N TYR A 57 4.14 12.23 -6.28
CA TYR A 57 4.25 10.76 -6.27
C TYR A 57 3.71 10.09 -4.99
N CYS A 58 2.91 10.77 -4.18
CA CYS A 58 2.39 10.18 -2.94
C CYS A 58 1.61 8.87 -3.12
N SER A 59 1.07 8.62 -4.32
CA SER A 59 0.42 7.36 -4.70
C SER A 59 1.28 6.50 -5.64
N GLY A 60 2.58 6.79 -5.80
CA GLY A 60 3.55 6.00 -6.54
C GLY A 60 3.53 6.19 -8.05
N TYR A 61 2.40 6.53 -8.64
CA TYR A 61 2.18 6.59 -10.10
C TYR A 61 1.84 8.00 -10.58
N GLN A 62 2.39 8.37 -11.73
CA GLN A 62 2.02 9.57 -12.49
C GLN A 62 1.78 9.21 -13.97
N TYR A 63 0.60 9.52 -14.49
CA TYR A 63 0.19 9.14 -15.85
C TYR A 63 1.10 9.70 -16.96
N ASP A 64 1.72 10.85 -16.76
CA ASP A 64 2.60 11.47 -17.75
C ASP A 64 3.98 10.80 -17.85
N ASP A 65 4.34 9.92 -16.94
CA ASP A 65 5.62 9.21 -16.92
C ASP A 65 5.72 8.16 -18.02
N LYS A 66 6.94 7.81 -18.39
CA LYS A 66 7.25 6.89 -19.50
C LYS A 66 8.01 5.64 -19.08
N THR A 67 8.27 5.51 -17.77
CA THR A 67 8.98 4.36 -17.22
C THR A 67 8.33 3.89 -15.92
N ILE A 68 8.32 2.57 -15.72
CA ILE A 68 7.88 1.90 -14.49
C ILE A 68 9.12 1.39 -13.75
N VAL A 69 9.21 1.68 -12.44
CA VAL A 69 10.25 1.15 -11.56
C VAL A 69 9.94 -0.29 -11.18
N GLY A 70 8.69 -0.61 -10.97
CA GLY A 70 8.19 -1.92 -10.59
C GLY A 70 6.79 -1.81 -10.01
N PHE A 71 6.36 -2.86 -9.32
CA PHE A 71 5.01 -3.00 -8.79
C PHE A 71 5.08 -3.22 -7.28
N SER A 72 4.69 -2.22 -6.50
CA SER A 72 4.65 -2.32 -5.03
C SER A 72 3.23 -2.58 -4.51
N HIS A 73 3.11 -3.01 -3.25
CA HIS A 73 1.87 -3.58 -2.72
C HIS A 73 1.10 -2.66 -1.80
N THR A 74 1.61 -1.46 -1.51
CA THR A 74 0.94 -0.50 -0.63
C THR A 74 0.99 0.91 -1.20
N HIS A 75 -0.18 1.55 -1.34
CA HIS A 75 -0.30 2.91 -1.86
C HIS A 75 -1.36 3.70 -1.10
N LEU A 76 -1.13 4.99 -0.92
CA LEU A 76 -2.17 5.92 -0.47
C LEU A 76 -3.09 6.30 -1.64
N ASN A 77 -4.30 6.75 -1.32
CA ASN A 77 -5.28 7.22 -2.30
C ASN A 77 -5.93 8.52 -1.82
N GLY A 78 -5.85 9.55 -2.64
CA GLY A 78 -6.47 10.85 -2.40
C GLY A 78 -5.83 11.69 -1.32
N THR A 79 -4.77 11.22 -0.68
CA THR A 79 -3.98 11.93 0.32
C THR A 79 -2.51 11.75 0.05
N GLY A 80 -1.71 12.66 0.51
CA GLY A 80 -0.32 12.72 0.15
C GLY A 80 0.64 12.64 1.31
N HIS A 81 1.39 11.58 1.37
CA HIS A 81 2.65 11.50 2.10
C HIS A 81 3.61 10.46 1.50
N SER A 82 4.82 10.46 2.01
CA SER A 82 5.96 9.71 1.49
C SER A 82 6.06 8.25 1.96
N ASP A 83 5.12 7.79 2.74
CA ASP A 83 5.17 6.42 3.27
C ASP A 83 4.51 5.44 2.29
N LEU A 84 4.74 4.16 2.51
CA LEU A 84 4.29 3.06 1.67
C LEU A 84 5.19 2.81 0.44
N GLY A 85 4.69 2.14 -0.59
CA GLY A 85 5.51 1.57 -1.67
C GLY A 85 6.24 0.32 -1.17
N ASP A 86 5.56 -0.50 -0.35
CA ASP A 86 6.16 -1.68 0.27
C ASP A 86 6.24 -2.85 -0.70
N ILE A 87 7.37 -3.58 -0.63
CA ILE A 87 7.62 -4.84 -1.33
C ILE A 87 7.43 -4.70 -2.83
N LEU A 88 8.40 -4.05 -3.48
CA LEU A 88 8.39 -3.88 -4.94
C LEU A 88 8.92 -5.12 -5.64
N LEU A 89 8.19 -5.59 -6.64
CA LEU A 89 8.60 -6.64 -7.56
C LEU A 89 8.75 -6.07 -8.97
N MET A 90 9.80 -6.53 -9.69
CA MET A 90 10.02 -6.17 -11.08
C MET A 90 10.48 -7.40 -11.90
N PRO A 91 9.70 -7.87 -12.89
CA PRO A 91 10.12 -8.93 -13.80
C PRO A 91 11.11 -8.38 -14.83
N VAL A 92 12.23 -9.08 -15.02
CA VAL A 92 13.30 -8.66 -15.93
C VAL A 92 13.88 -9.82 -16.72
N THR A 93 14.47 -9.51 -17.87
CA THR A 93 15.26 -10.41 -18.73
C THR A 93 16.64 -9.79 -19.01
N GLY A 94 17.53 -10.52 -19.67
CA GLY A 94 18.83 -9.98 -20.14
C GLY A 94 19.83 -9.75 -19.00
N GLU A 95 20.54 -8.64 -19.06
CA GLU A 95 21.55 -8.28 -18.05
C GLU A 95 20.90 -7.98 -16.69
N LEU A 96 21.49 -8.51 -15.62
CA LEU A 96 21.01 -8.26 -14.26
C LEU A 96 21.46 -6.91 -13.74
N LYS A 97 20.52 -6.03 -13.42
CA LYS A 97 20.74 -4.75 -12.77
C LYS A 97 19.94 -4.70 -11.47
N LEU A 98 20.60 -4.32 -10.38
CA LEU A 98 20.00 -4.27 -9.04
C LEU A 98 19.80 -2.84 -8.50
N SER A 99 19.90 -1.86 -9.38
CA SER A 99 19.57 -0.45 -9.11
C SER A 99 18.34 -0.07 -9.94
N PRO A 100 17.44 0.79 -9.45
CA PRO A 100 16.25 1.19 -10.21
C PRO A 100 16.58 2.05 -11.44
N GLY A 101 17.79 2.60 -11.54
CA GLY A 101 18.12 3.60 -12.56
C GLY A 101 17.37 4.91 -12.35
N THR A 102 17.41 5.76 -13.37
CA THR A 102 16.68 7.04 -13.36
C THR A 102 15.75 7.13 -14.58
N ALA A 103 14.74 7.99 -14.52
CA ALA A 103 13.84 8.20 -15.65
C ALA A 103 14.56 8.78 -16.88
N ASP A 104 15.56 9.64 -16.65
CA ASP A 104 16.36 10.23 -17.74
C ASP A 104 17.37 9.25 -18.34
N ASN A 105 17.74 8.21 -17.60
CA ASN A 105 18.60 7.13 -18.05
C ASN A 105 18.08 5.76 -17.55
N PRO A 106 16.97 5.25 -18.16
CA PRO A 106 16.39 3.96 -17.76
C PRO A 106 17.36 2.80 -17.90
N ASP A 107 18.24 2.85 -18.89
CA ASP A 107 19.23 1.80 -19.16
C ASP A 107 20.30 1.66 -18.06
N SER A 108 20.38 2.60 -17.12
CA SER A 108 21.28 2.51 -15.97
C SER A 108 20.76 1.58 -14.85
N GLY A 109 19.54 1.09 -14.94
CA GLY A 109 18.92 0.26 -13.91
C GLY A 109 17.92 -0.76 -14.42
N TYR A 110 17.09 -1.28 -13.51
CA TYR A 110 16.09 -2.28 -13.83
C TYR A 110 14.72 -1.69 -14.22
N ARG A 111 14.51 -0.35 -14.16
CA ARG A 111 13.22 0.23 -14.60
C ARG A 111 13.01 -0.02 -16.10
N SER A 112 11.76 -0.08 -16.53
CA SER A 112 11.39 -0.32 -17.91
C SER A 112 10.57 0.83 -18.49
N ARG A 113 10.78 1.09 -19.78
CA ARG A 113 9.87 1.88 -20.61
C ARG A 113 8.57 1.13 -20.78
N PHE A 114 7.48 1.86 -21.00
CA PHE A 114 6.16 1.32 -21.29
C PHE A 114 5.33 2.30 -22.14
N SER A 115 4.21 1.83 -22.66
CA SER A 115 3.25 2.62 -23.42
C SER A 115 1.84 2.51 -22.87
N HIS A 116 1.13 3.63 -22.72
CA HIS A 116 -0.30 3.63 -22.37
C HIS A 116 -1.19 2.88 -23.40
N GLN A 117 -0.69 2.61 -24.61
CA GLN A 117 -1.42 1.80 -25.59
C GLN A 117 -1.54 0.32 -25.17
N THR A 118 -0.63 -0.13 -24.31
CA THR A 118 -0.63 -1.50 -23.75
C THR A 118 -1.04 -1.53 -22.28
N GLU A 119 -1.47 -0.39 -21.74
CA GLU A 119 -1.84 -0.25 -20.34
C GLU A 119 -3.36 -0.35 -20.18
N GLU A 120 -3.81 -1.20 -19.28
CA GLU A 120 -5.22 -1.41 -18.97
C GLU A 120 -5.42 -1.38 -17.45
N ALA A 121 -6.50 -0.74 -16.98
CA ALA A 121 -6.88 -0.72 -15.58
C ALA A 121 -8.39 -0.83 -15.41
N SER A 122 -8.81 -1.62 -14.45
CA SER A 122 -10.20 -1.71 -13.97
C SER A 122 -10.20 -2.14 -12.49
N PRO A 123 -11.31 -1.98 -11.76
CA PRO A 123 -11.37 -2.43 -10.38
C PRO A 123 -10.90 -3.87 -10.19
N GLY A 124 -9.84 -4.06 -9.40
CA GLY A 124 -9.24 -5.36 -9.14
C GLY A 124 -8.28 -5.87 -10.22
N TYR A 125 -7.98 -5.09 -11.25
CA TYR A 125 -7.10 -5.49 -12.35
C TYR A 125 -6.24 -4.36 -12.88
N TYR A 126 -4.98 -4.69 -13.22
CA TYR A 126 -4.08 -3.83 -13.96
C TYR A 126 -3.23 -4.67 -14.92
N ARG A 127 -2.90 -4.13 -16.10
CA ARG A 127 -2.01 -4.73 -17.08
C ARG A 127 -1.14 -3.70 -17.77
N VAL A 128 0.10 -4.08 -18.08
CA VAL A 128 1.03 -3.27 -18.88
C VAL A 128 2.08 -4.17 -19.53
N PHE A 129 2.58 -3.76 -20.71
CA PHE A 129 3.73 -4.39 -21.34
C PHE A 129 5.01 -3.60 -21.02
N LEU A 130 6.04 -4.29 -20.56
CA LEU A 130 7.36 -3.74 -20.25
C LEU A 130 8.27 -3.84 -21.48
N ASP A 131 8.49 -2.72 -22.18
CA ASP A 131 9.15 -2.66 -23.49
C ASP A 131 10.60 -3.16 -23.44
N ASP A 132 11.35 -2.82 -22.38
CA ASP A 132 12.78 -3.16 -22.27
C ASP A 132 13.02 -4.65 -21.97
N TYR A 133 12.01 -5.37 -21.46
CA TYR A 133 12.11 -6.76 -21.06
C TYR A 133 11.24 -7.72 -21.87
N ASN A 134 10.37 -7.21 -22.73
CA ASN A 134 9.36 -7.99 -23.44
C ASN A 134 8.51 -8.86 -22.50
N VAL A 135 7.99 -8.25 -21.44
CA VAL A 135 7.17 -8.92 -20.44
C VAL A 135 5.80 -8.27 -20.36
N ASP A 136 4.74 -9.06 -20.57
CA ASP A 136 3.37 -8.68 -20.25
C ASP A 136 3.14 -8.91 -18.76
N VAL A 137 2.75 -7.88 -18.06
CA VAL A 137 2.47 -7.90 -16.62
C VAL A 137 0.98 -7.74 -16.39
N GLN A 138 0.38 -8.68 -15.68
CA GLN A 138 -1.00 -8.60 -15.22
C GLN A 138 -1.03 -8.71 -13.70
N LEU A 139 -1.85 -7.87 -13.07
CA LEU A 139 -1.97 -7.76 -11.62
C LEU A 139 -3.43 -7.91 -11.18
N THR A 140 -3.64 -8.62 -10.09
CA THR A 140 -4.92 -8.65 -9.36
C THR A 140 -4.65 -8.71 -7.87
N ALA A 141 -5.68 -8.55 -7.04
CA ALA A 141 -5.51 -8.49 -5.59
C ALA A 141 -6.58 -9.25 -4.83
N THR A 142 -6.22 -9.69 -3.64
CA THR A 142 -7.11 -10.10 -2.57
C THR A 142 -7.10 -9.05 -1.45
N GLU A 143 -7.68 -9.33 -0.31
CA GLU A 143 -7.75 -8.36 0.79
C GLU A 143 -6.37 -8.09 1.41
N ARG A 144 -5.53 -9.14 1.54
CA ARG A 144 -4.20 -9.08 2.17
C ARG A 144 -3.06 -9.47 1.23
N GLY A 145 -3.38 -9.73 -0.05
CA GLY A 145 -2.39 -10.16 -1.02
C GLY A 145 -2.58 -9.60 -2.41
N GLY A 146 -1.51 -9.68 -3.19
CA GLY A 146 -1.46 -9.39 -4.60
C GLY A 146 -1.04 -10.60 -5.40
N MET A 147 -1.56 -10.75 -6.61
CA MET A 147 -1.16 -11.80 -7.53
C MET A 147 -0.70 -11.17 -8.84
N HIS A 148 0.51 -11.54 -9.24
CA HIS A 148 1.12 -11.10 -10.49
C HIS A 148 1.14 -12.29 -11.45
N ARG A 149 0.94 -11.98 -12.73
CA ARG A 149 1.24 -12.90 -13.82
C ARG A 149 2.19 -12.19 -14.79
N TYR A 150 3.34 -12.80 -15.03
CA TYR A 150 4.36 -12.32 -15.94
C TYR A 150 4.44 -13.28 -17.12
N THR A 151 4.21 -12.77 -18.33
CA THR A 151 4.40 -13.53 -19.56
C THR A 151 5.64 -13.00 -20.29
N TYR A 152 6.70 -13.79 -20.26
CA TYR A 152 7.99 -13.46 -20.85
C TYR A 152 8.01 -13.87 -22.33
N THR A 153 8.44 -12.97 -23.21
CA THR A 153 8.60 -13.20 -24.63
C THR A 153 10.02 -12.84 -25.08
N ALA A 154 10.67 -13.67 -25.87
CA ALA A 154 11.96 -13.34 -26.46
C ALA A 154 11.81 -12.26 -27.55
N PRO A 155 12.83 -11.39 -27.81
CA PRO A 155 12.75 -10.36 -28.83
C PRO A 155 12.47 -10.89 -30.24
N GLU A 156 12.96 -12.07 -30.58
CA GLU A 156 12.73 -12.78 -31.83
C GLU A 156 11.42 -13.57 -31.86
N GLY A 157 10.64 -13.51 -30.78
CA GLY A 157 9.46 -14.35 -30.55
C GLY A 157 9.79 -15.65 -29.82
N GLY A 158 8.75 -16.34 -29.30
CA GLY A 158 8.89 -17.52 -28.47
C GLY A 158 9.17 -17.20 -27.00
N VAL A 159 9.60 -18.20 -26.24
CA VAL A 159 9.85 -18.10 -24.80
C VAL A 159 11.34 -17.98 -24.53
N PRO A 160 11.82 -16.98 -23.75
CA PRO A 160 13.22 -16.92 -23.36
C PRO A 160 13.56 -18.08 -22.40
N ALA A 161 14.81 -18.53 -22.42
CA ALA A 161 15.24 -19.64 -21.59
C ALA A 161 15.07 -19.33 -20.09
N ARG A 162 15.28 -18.08 -19.68
CA ARG A 162 15.24 -17.63 -18.30
C ARG A 162 14.55 -16.31 -18.13
N GLY A 163 13.83 -16.17 -17.03
CA GLY A 163 13.29 -14.92 -16.50
C GLY A 163 13.75 -14.69 -15.07
N ARG A 164 13.69 -13.45 -14.64
CA ARG A 164 14.02 -13.06 -13.26
C ARG A 164 12.95 -12.18 -12.69
N VAL A 165 12.84 -12.22 -11.36
CA VAL A 165 12.07 -11.26 -10.56
C VAL A 165 13.00 -10.57 -9.59
N ILE A 166 13.07 -9.24 -9.65
CA ILE A 166 13.73 -8.42 -8.64
C ILE A 166 12.74 -8.20 -7.51
N VAL A 167 13.18 -8.37 -6.27
CA VAL A 167 12.46 -8.01 -5.04
C VAL A 167 13.26 -6.88 -4.39
N ASP A 168 12.77 -5.66 -4.53
CA ASP A 168 13.45 -4.49 -3.98
C ASP A 168 12.81 -4.04 -2.67
N LEU A 169 13.45 -4.39 -1.56
CA LEU A 169 13.06 -3.96 -0.22
C LEU A 169 13.60 -2.58 0.16
N ASN A 170 14.41 -1.98 -0.72
CA ASN A 170 14.90 -0.61 -0.54
C ASN A 170 13.96 0.44 -1.17
N HIS A 171 13.09 0.01 -2.07
CA HIS A 171 12.11 0.89 -2.71
C HIS A 171 11.14 1.50 -1.69
N GLY A 172 10.61 2.67 -2.00
CA GLY A 172 9.50 3.31 -1.28
C GLY A 172 9.19 4.65 -1.91
N ILE A 173 7.98 5.13 -1.66
CA ILE A 173 7.60 6.50 -2.01
C ILE A 173 8.53 7.44 -1.23
N TYR A 174 9.20 8.39 -1.87
CA TYR A 174 10.31 9.17 -1.33
C TYR A 174 11.47 8.29 -0.84
N ASN A 175 12.41 8.04 -1.70
CA ASN A 175 13.64 7.35 -1.33
C ASN A 175 14.65 8.34 -0.76
N TYR A 176 14.87 8.28 0.54
CA TYR A 176 15.93 9.01 1.23
C TYR A 176 16.77 8.05 2.08
N ARG A 177 18.02 8.42 2.29
CA ARG A 177 18.95 7.61 3.08
C ARG A 177 18.42 7.36 4.50
N GLY A 178 18.39 6.10 4.91
CA GLY A 178 17.91 5.71 6.24
C GLY A 178 16.40 5.52 6.34
N LYS A 179 15.63 5.62 5.24
CA LYS A 179 14.20 5.28 5.25
C LYS A 179 13.98 3.82 5.65
N VAL A 180 14.73 2.91 5.05
CA VAL A 180 14.72 1.50 5.44
C VAL A 180 15.72 1.32 6.60
N LEU A 181 15.20 0.94 7.76
CA LEU A 181 16.00 0.67 8.96
C LEU A 181 16.63 -0.72 8.89
N TRP A 182 15.86 -1.71 8.43
CA TRP A 182 16.30 -3.07 8.24
C TRP A 182 15.37 -3.84 7.32
N SER A 183 15.91 -4.80 6.59
CA SER A 183 15.13 -5.70 5.74
C SER A 183 15.76 -7.10 5.73
N GLN A 184 14.93 -8.12 5.52
CA GLN A 184 15.34 -9.50 5.47
C GLN A 184 14.47 -10.28 4.48
N ILE A 185 15.11 -11.20 3.75
CA ILE A 185 14.46 -12.26 2.96
C ILE A 185 15.00 -13.60 3.43
N ARG A 186 14.12 -14.56 3.61
CA ARG A 186 14.44 -15.96 3.86
C ARG A 186 13.83 -16.84 2.77
N VAL A 187 14.62 -17.70 2.21
CA VAL A 187 14.18 -18.74 1.28
C VAL A 187 13.72 -19.93 2.11
N GLU A 188 12.41 -20.18 2.14
CA GLU A 188 11.80 -21.26 2.92
C GLU A 188 11.90 -22.60 2.18
N ASP A 189 11.65 -22.55 0.88
CA ASP A 189 11.79 -23.68 -0.05
C ASP A 189 12.02 -23.15 -1.47
N GLU A 190 12.05 -24.02 -2.47
CA GLU A 190 12.30 -23.64 -3.88
C GLU A 190 11.20 -22.78 -4.51
N TYR A 191 10.03 -22.62 -3.87
CA TYR A 191 8.90 -21.81 -4.35
C TYR A 191 8.56 -20.65 -3.44
N THR A 192 9.01 -20.66 -2.19
CA THR A 192 8.47 -19.79 -1.14
C THR A 192 9.55 -18.96 -0.47
N LEU A 193 9.29 -17.67 -0.38
CA LEU A 193 10.08 -16.72 0.40
C LEU A 193 9.22 -16.14 1.51
N THR A 194 9.87 -15.85 2.63
CA THR A 194 9.31 -14.96 3.66
C THR A 194 10.29 -13.84 3.97
N GLY A 195 9.81 -12.79 4.60
CA GLY A 195 10.69 -11.71 5.00
C GLY A 195 9.95 -10.56 5.63
N TYR A 196 10.71 -9.50 5.85
CA TYR A 196 10.16 -8.26 6.38
C TYR A 196 11.03 -7.07 6.00
N ARG A 197 10.44 -5.89 6.10
CA ARG A 197 11.18 -4.64 6.18
C ARG A 197 10.63 -3.76 7.28
N ILE A 198 11.51 -2.99 7.88
CA ILE A 198 11.20 -1.97 8.86
C ILE A 198 11.59 -0.63 8.26
N THR A 199 10.63 0.26 8.16
CA THR A 199 10.86 1.60 7.61
C THR A 199 10.55 2.67 8.63
N GLN A 200 11.13 3.84 8.44
CA GLN A 200 10.77 5.06 9.13
C GLN A 200 10.40 6.14 8.13
N GLY A 201 9.45 6.95 8.53
CA GLY A 201 8.93 8.02 7.71
C GLY A 201 7.97 8.86 8.53
N TRP A 202 6.86 9.16 7.95
CA TRP A 202 5.74 9.77 8.65
C TRP A 202 5.17 8.83 9.72
N ALA A 203 4.93 7.57 9.38
CA ALA A 203 4.87 6.49 10.36
C ALA A 203 6.29 6.29 10.94
N ARG A 204 6.47 6.56 12.24
CA ARG A 204 7.80 6.54 12.88
C ARG A 204 8.50 5.20 12.78
N THR A 205 7.74 4.11 12.86
CA THR A 205 8.23 2.75 12.67
C THR A 205 7.12 1.93 12.03
N ASN A 206 7.33 1.56 10.78
CA ASN A 206 6.41 0.70 10.04
C ASN A 206 7.02 -0.69 9.86
N TYR A 207 6.26 -1.72 10.23
CA TYR A 207 6.62 -3.13 10.09
C TYR A 207 5.79 -3.74 8.96
N THR A 208 6.46 -4.15 7.88
CA THR A 208 5.82 -4.87 6.79
C THR A 208 6.48 -6.23 6.65
N TYR A 209 5.77 -7.27 7.08
CA TYR A 209 6.15 -8.67 6.83
C TYR A 209 5.48 -9.14 5.54
N PHE A 210 6.12 -10.08 4.85
CA PHE A 210 5.59 -10.62 3.61
C PHE A 210 5.88 -12.11 3.44
N ALA A 211 5.06 -12.76 2.63
CA ALA A 211 5.32 -14.06 2.05
C ALA A 211 5.16 -13.95 0.53
N ILE A 212 6.07 -14.56 -0.21
CA ILE A 212 6.04 -14.61 -1.68
C ILE A 212 6.07 -16.07 -2.11
N ARG A 213 5.19 -16.45 -3.03
CA ARG A 213 5.17 -17.78 -3.63
C ARG A 213 5.18 -17.68 -5.15
N PHE A 214 6.09 -18.42 -5.77
CA PHE A 214 6.25 -18.52 -7.21
C PHE A 214 5.59 -19.78 -7.76
N SER A 215 5.06 -19.74 -8.96
CA SER A 215 4.50 -20.90 -9.66
C SER A 215 5.59 -21.83 -10.23
N ARG A 216 6.85 -21.39 -10.26
CA ARG A 216 8.01 -22.14 -10.74
C ARG A 216 9.09 -22.18 -9.67
N PRO A 217 9.92 -23.24 -9.62
CA PRO A 217 11.01 -23.32 -8.66
C PRO A 217 12.08 -22.29 -8.99
N VAL A 218 12.59 -21.65 -7.94
CA VAL A 218 13.74 -20.74 -8.00
C VAL A 218 15.00 -21.54 -8.36
N LYS A 219 15.70 -21.13 -9.40
CA LYS A 219 16.94 -21.78 -9.86
C LYS A 219 18.19 -21.22 -9.21
N ASN A 220 18.31 -19.92 -9.23
CA ASN A 220 19.38 -19.15 -8.58
C ASN A 220 18.80 -17.90 -7.97
N TYR A 221 19.46 -17.37 -6.98
CA TYR A 221 19.11 -16.09 -6.36
C TYR A 221 20.33 -15.44 -5.74
N GLY A 222 20.24 -14.13 -5.51
CA GLY A 222 21.27 -13.37 -4.85
C GLY A 222 20.77 -11.97 -4.51
N CYS A 223 21.65 -11.17 -3.94
CA CYS A 223 21.25 -9.84 -3.49
C CYS A 223 22.39 -8.83 -3.55
N ARG A 224 21.98 -7.57 -3.55
CA ARG A 224 22.84 -6.42 -3.21
C ARG A 224 22.31 -5.81 -1.91
N ILE A 225 23.22 -5.58 -0.97
CA ILE A 225 22.92 -4.96 0.32
C ILE A 225 23.58 -3.59 0.37
N ASN A 226 22.77 -2.53 0.52
CA ASN A 226 23.27 -1.16 0.68
C ASN A 226 23.54 -0.87 2.17
N ASN A 227 24.49 -1.59 2.74
CA ASN A 227 24.90 -1.37 4.13
C ASN A 227 26.12 -0.43 4.19
N GLU A 228 26.07 0.55 5.10
CA GLU A 228 27.32 1.05 5.66
C GLU A 228 27.89 -0.04 6.57
N LYS A 229 29.09 -0.51 6.24
CA LYS A 229 29.79 -1.46 7.10
C LYS A 229 30.13 -0.78 8.43
N THR A 230 29.34 -1.05 9.44
CA THR A 230 29.58 -0.57 10.81
C THR A 230 30.61 -1.41 11.55
N TYR A 231 30.94 -2.59 11.01
CA TYR A 231 31.89 -3.52 11.63
C TYR A 231 32.88 -4.03 10.59
N ASN A 232 34.16 -3.60 10.73
CA ASN A 232 35.26 -4.06 9.93
C ASN A 232 36.06 -5.11 10.73
N GLY A 233 36.40 -6.24 10.09
CA GLY A 233 37.33 -7.21 10.67
C GLY A 233 36.74 -8.59 10.95
N PHE A 234 35.49 -8.83 10.61
CA PHE A 234 34.94 -10.18 10.66
C PHE A 234 35.11 -10.87 9.29
N TRP A 235 35.87 -11.95 9.28
CA TRP A 235 36.02 -12.77 8.09
C TRP A 235 34.84 -13.77 8.04
N ARG A 236 34.08 -13.78 6.93
CA ARG A 236 32.99 -14.72 6.70
C ARG A 236 33.45 -15.82 5.74
N LYS A 237 33.22 -17.08 6.09
CA LYS A 237 33.58 -18.24 5.27
C LYS A 237 32.66 -18.44 4.06
N PHE A 238 31.50 -17.79 4.03
CA PHE A 238 30.49 -18.00 3.02
C PHE A 238 30.23 -16.71 2.26
N ASN A 239 30.08 -16.83 0.95
CA ASN A 239 29.45 -15.79 0.16
C ASN A 239 27.95 -15.77 0.52
N GLN A 240 27.47 -14.67 1.10
CA GLN A 240 26.07 -14.48 1.48
C GLN A 240 25.28 -13.71 0.41
N GLU A 241 25.91 -13.39 -0.71
CA GLU A 241 25.32 -12.62 -1.79
C GLU A 241 24.69 -13.51 -2.86
N GLU A 242 25.06 -14.81 -2.90
CA GLU A 242 24.56 -15.79 -3.87
C GLU A 242 24.07 -17.08 -3.20
N ASN A 243 22.85 -17.50 -3.51
CA ASN A 243 22.24 -18.75 -3.08
C ASN A 243 22.33 -19.04 -1.56
N PHE A 244 22.46 -17.99 -0.75
CA PHE A 244 22.42 -18.12 0.71
C PHE A 244 20.98 -17.97 1.19
N PRO A 245 20.46 -18.90 2.01
CA PRO A 245 19.02 -18.96 2.30
C PRO A 245 18.47 -17.77 3.10
N GLU A 246 19.33 -16.93 3.67
CA GLU A 246 18.93 -15.77 4.45
C GLU A 246 19.76 -14.56 4.08
N MET A 247 19.10 -13.52 3.61
CA MET A 247 19.69 -12.26 3.19
C MET A 247 19.13 -11.14 4.05
N GLY A 248 19.98 -10.33 4.68
CA GLY A 248 19.50 -9.25 5.56
C GLY A 248 20.43 -8.06 5.59
N GLY A 249 19.85 -6.88 5.73
CA GLY A 249 20.58 -5.62 5.84
C GLY A 249 19.72 -4.38 5.62
N GLN A 250 20.36 -3.22 5.65
CA GLN A 250 19.72 -1.96 5.26
C GLN A 250 19.68 -1.88 3.74
N GLY A 251 18.49 -1.70 3.14
CA GLY A 251 18.37 -1.51 1.70
C GLY A 251 18.75 -2.75 0.87
N LEU A 252 18.07 -3.85 1.09
CA LEU A 252 18.22 -5.11 0.38
C LEU A 252 17.46 -5.07 -0.95
N THR A 253 18.16 -5.34 -2.05
CA THR A 253 17.59 -5.64 -3.36
C THR A 253 18.04 -7.03 -3.77
N ALA A 254 17.09 -7.97 -3.91
CA ALA A 254 17.34 -9.35 -4.28
C ALA A 254 16.81 -9.67 -5.69
N TYR A 255 17.33 -10.74 -6.29
CA TYR A 255 16.82 -11.30 -7.53
C TYR A 255 16.60 -12.81 -7.38
N PHE A 256 15.61 -13.30 -8.10
CA PHE A 256 15.28 -14.72 -8.20
C PHE A 256 15.16 -15.10 -9.67
N GLU A 257 15.88 -16.16 -10.07
CA GLU A 257 15.95 -16.62 -11.47
C GLU A 257 15.17 -17.92 -11.65
N PHE A 258 14.47 -18.03 -12.78
CA PHE A 258 13.58 -19.14 -13.13
C PHE A 258 13.90 -19.66 -14.53
N ASP A 259 13.88 -20.99 -14.70
CA ASP A 259 13.84 -21.60 -16.02
C ASP A 259 12.40 -21.47 -16.58
N LEU A 260 12.25 -20.85 -17.76
CA LEU A 260 10.96 -20.62 -18.41
C LEU A 260 10.65 -21.65 -19.50
N VAL A 261 11.67 -22.33 -20.00
CA VAL A 261 11.56 -23.41 -21.00
C VAL A 261 11.88 -24.73 -20.35
N LYS A 262 11.18 -25.80 -20.75
CA LYS A 262 11.32 -27.13 -20.16
C LYS A 262 12.74 -27.71 -20.23
N GLY A 263 13.28 -27.99 -19.03
CA GLY A 263 14.25 -29.09 -18.87
C GLY A 263 13.61 -30.33 -18.29
N ASP A 264 12.54 -30.27 -17.50
CA ASP A 264 11.78 -31.38 -16.92
C ASP A 264 10.36 -31.01 -16.43
N ARG A 265 9.43 -31.61 -16.98
CA ARG A 265 8.11 -32.23 -16.74
C ARG A 265 6.99 -31.55 -15.89
N SER A 266 7.12 -30.48 -15.15
CA SER A 266 6.04 -30.08 -14.21
C SER A 266 5.28 -28.79 -14.55
N TYR A 267 5.73 -28.01 -15.50
CA TYR A 267 5.08 -26.74 -15.93
C TYR A 267 5.13 -26.55 -17.45
N ALA A 268 4.24 -25.70 -17.96
CA ALA A 268 4.14 -25.44 -19.40
C ALA A 268 5.31 -24.59 -19.93
N ASP A 269 5.75 -24.81 -21.18
CA ASP A 269 6.71 -23.95 -21.88
C ASP A 269 5.98 -22.75 -22.49
N ASP A 270 5.30 -21.97 -21.64
CA ASP A 270 4.46 -20.83 -22.02
C ASP A 270 5.06 -19.47 -21.65
N GLY A 271 6.23 -19.46 -21.02
CA GLY A 271 6.88 -18.24 -20.55
C GLY A 271 6.16 -17.58 -19.37
N VAL A 272 5.15 -18.22 -18.78
CA VAL A 272 4.35 -17.63 -17.70
C VAL A 272 4.97 -17.95 -16.34
N LEU A 273 5.10 -16.91 -15.52
CA LEU A 273 5.43 -17.01 -14.11
C LEU A 273 4.35 -16.28 -13.31
N GLU A 274 3.64 -16.99 -12.44
CA GLU A 274 2.73 -16.38 -11.48
C GLU A 274 3.44 -16.20 -10.14
N VAL A 275 3.16 -15.06 -9.49
CA VAL A 275 3.73 -14.70 -8.19
C VAL A 275 2.61 -14.25 -7.27
N GLN A 276 2.50 -14.89 -6.12
CA GLN A 276 1.57 -14.53 -5.05
C GLN A 276 2.37 -13.82 -3.95
N VAL A 277 1.89 -12.68 -3.50
CA VAL A 277 2.50 -11.92 -2.41
C VAL A 277 1.43 -11.59 -1.40
N ALA A 278 1.65 -11.90 -0.13
CA ALA A 278 0.77 -11.46 0.95
C ALA A 278 1.55 -10.69 2.00
N LEU A 279 0.87 -9.75 2.64
CA LEU A 279 1.44 -8.87 3.66
C LEU A 279 0.85 -9.17 5.03
N SER A 280 1.60 -8.84 6.07
CA SER A 280 1.18 -8.81 7.46
C SER A 280 1.90 -7.69 8.22
N ALA A 281 1.22 -7.10 9.19
CA ALA A 281 1.85 -6.19 10.16
C ALA A 281 2.33 -6.90 11.43
N VAL A 282 2.05 -8.21 11.53
CA VAL A 282 2.29 -9.02 12.74
C VAL A 282 3.62 -9.74 12.68
N ASP A 283 3.72 -10.71 11.77
CA ASP A 283 4.91 -11.52 11.55
C ASP A 283 4.90 -12.22 10.17
N ALA A 284 6.01 -12.86 9.81
CA ALA A 284 6.16 -13.59 8.54
C ALA A 284 5.20 -14.79 8.44
N LEU A 285 4.87 -15.43 9.56
CA LEU A 285 3.91 -16.54 9.59
C LEU A 285 2.49 -16.03 9.34
N GLY A 286 2.13 -14.84 9.84
CA GLY A 286 0.89 -14.16 9.51
C GLY A 286 0.77 -13.89 8.01
N ALA A 287 1.83 -13.37 7.39
CA ALA A 287 1.86 -13.15 5.94
C ALA A 287 1.68 -14.48 5.16
N LEU A 288 2.35 -15.56 5.58
CA LEU A 288 2.22 -16.87 4.96
C LEU A 288 0.81 -17.46 5.14
N ASN A 289 0.19 -17.25 6.32
CA ASN A 289 -1.19 -17.66 6.58
C ASN A 289 -2.20 -16.88 5.73
N ASN A 290 -2.00 -15.55 5.58
CA ASN A 290 -2.79 -14.71 4.68
C ASN A 290 -2.69 -15.22 3.23
N LEU A 291 -1.47 -15.51 2.75
CA LEU A 291 -1.23 -16.05 1.40
C LEU A 291 -1.98 -17.36 1.18
N ARG A 292 -1.83 -18.32 2.10
CA ARG A 292 -2.47 -19.63 2.01
C ARG A 292 -3.99 -19.52 2.02
N THR A 293 -4.54 -18.73 2.93
CA THR A 293 -5.99 -18.59 3.08
C THR A 293 -6.63 -17.92 1.87
N GLU A 294 -5.98 -16.90 1.32
CA GLU A 294 -6.61 -16.07 0.29
C GLU A 294 -6.30 -16.52 -1.14
N MET A 295 -5.13 -17.14 -1.40
CA MET A 295 -4.66 -17.39 -2.77
C MET A 295 -4.23 -18.84 -3.05
N GLU A 296 -3.93 -19.68 -2.04
CA GLU A 296 -3.44 -21.03 -2.31
C GLU A 296 -4.47 -21.84 -3.09
N GLY A 297 -4.00 -22.52 -4.17
CA GLY A 297 -4.83 -23.34 -5.05
C GLY A 297 -5.77 -22.57 -5.99
N LYS A 298 -5.71 -21.24 -6.02
CA LYS A 298 -6.50 -20.42 -6.94
C LYS A 298 -5.69 -20.01 -8.17
N SER A 299 -6.32 -20.04 -9.34
CA SER A 299 -5.75 -19.44 -10.54
C SER A 299 -5.87 -17.91 -10.52
N PHE A 300 -5.07 -17.25 -11.35
CA PHE A 300 -5.15 -15.79 -11.54
C PHE A 300 -6.57 -15.33 -11.90
N GLU A 301 -7.24 -16.04 -12.81
CA GLU A 301 -8.61 -15.71 -13.23
C GLU A 301 -9.62 -15.85 -12.09
N ALA A 302 -9.44 -16.84 -11.21
CA ALA A 302 -10.30 -17.02 -10.05
C ALA A 302 -10.16 -15.87 -9.04
N VAL A 303 -8.93 -15.41 -8.80
CA VAL A 303 -8.66 -14.26 -7.93
C VAL A 303 -9.21 -12.97 -8.55
N LEU A 304 -8.95 -12.75 -9.84
CA LEU A 304 -9.46 -11.60 -10.59
C LEU A 304 -11.00 -11.53 -10.57
N TRP A 305 -11.64 -12.66 -10.83
CA TRP A 305 -13.11 -12.72 -10.77
C TRP A 305 -13.63 -12.37 -9.38
N GLN A 306 -13.02 -12.91 -8.30
CA GLN A 306 -13.40 -12.59 -6.93
C GLN A 306 -13.19 -11.10 -6.60
N ALA A 307 -12.11 -10.50 -7.06
CA ALA A 307 -11.85 -9.07 -6.87
C ALA A 307 -12.93 -8.20 -7.56
N ARG A 308 -13.28 -8.53 -8.81
CA ARG A 308 -14.32 -7.83 -9.56
C ARG A 308 -15.71 -7.98 -8.91
N GLU A 309 -16.05 -9.19 -8.45
CA GLU A 309 -17.33 -9.44 -7.75
C GLU A 309 -17.42 -8.65 -6.43
N LYS A 310 -16.32 -8.55 -5.67
CA LYS A 310 -16.27 -7.70 -4.47
C LYS A 310 -16.56 -6.24 -4.83
N TRP A 311 -15.94 -5.71 -5.89
CA TRP A 311 -16.19 -4.35 -6.36
C TRP A 311 -17.61 -4.14 -6.83
N ASN A 312 -18.16 -5.04 -7.63
CA ASN A 312 -19.55 -4.97 -8.07
C ASN A 312 -20.52 -4.94 -6.88
N LYS A 313 -20.31 -5.80 -5.89
CA LYS A 313 -21.12 -5.84 -4.67
C LYS A 313 -21.07 -4.51 -3.89
N GLU A 314 -19.85 -3.95 -3.73
CA GLU A 314 -19.68 -2.70 -2.97
C GLU A 314 -20.25 -1.50 -3.71
N LEU A 315 -20.04 -1.40 -5.03
CA LEU A 315 -20.51 -0.28 -5.86
C LEU A 315 -22.01 -0.32 -6.17
N SER A 316 -22.64 -1.50 -6.13
CA SER A 316 -24.08 -1.66 -6.37
C SER A 316 -24.98 -1.05 -5.30
N VAL A 317 -24.40 -0.50 -4.23
CA VAL A 317 -25.16 0.21 -3.17
C VAL A 317 -25.84 1.47 -3.71
N VAL A 318 -25.35 2.03 -4.82
CA VAL A 318 -26.00 3.12 -5.54
C VAL A 318 -26.18 2.71 -6.99
N THR A 319 -27.41 2.84 -7.47
CA THR A 319 -27.76 2.59 -8.87
C THR A 319 -28.07 3.89 -9.58
N ILE A 320 -27.38 4.13 -10.71
CA ILE A 320 -27.66 5.27 -11.58
C ILE A 320 -28.36 4.74 -12.83
N GLU A 321 -29.65 5.10 -12.96
CA GLU A 321 -30.40 4.89 -14.19
C GLU A 321 -30.12 6.04 -15.17
N SER A 322 -29.71 5.70 -16.36
CA SER A 322 -29.54 6.69 -17.44
C SER A 322 -30.04 6.15 -18.77
N ALA A 323 -30.58 7.03 -19.61
CA ALA A 323 -30.88 6.67 -20.99
C ALA A 323 -29.59 6.30 -21.73
N SER A 324 -29.58 5.15 -22.42
CA SER A 324 -28.45 4.72 -23.24
C SER A 324 -28.24 5.66 -24.42
N GLY A 325 -26.97 5.84 -24.82
CA GLY A 325 -26.60 6.59 -26.03
C GLY A 325 -26.36 8.10 -25.85
N ASN A 326 -26.36 8.60 -24.60
CA ASN A 326 -25.95 9.98 -24.31
C ASN A 326 -24.56 10.01 -23.69
N LYS A 327 -23.54 10.40 -24.45
CA LYS A 327 -22.13 10.44 -24.02
C LYS A 327 -21.92 11.26 -22.73
N ILE A 328 -22.60 12.39 -22.58
CA ILE A 328 -22.48 13.24 -21.39
C ILE A 328 -22.97 12.49 -20.13
N LEU A 329 -24.05 11.72 -20.25
CA LEU A 329 -24.56 10.91 -19.13
C LEU A 329 -23.64 9.72 -18.84
N GLU A 330 -23.02 9.12 -19.86
CA GLU A 330 -22.02 8.06 -19.68
C GLU A 330 -20.76 8.59 -18.99
N ASP A 331 -20.23 9.74 -19.40
CA ASP A 331 -19.08 10.38 -18.75
C ASP A 331 -19.37 10.75 -17.28
N ARG A 332 -20.58 11.25 -16.99
CA ARG A 332 -21.01 11.52 -15.61
C ARG A 332 -21.14 10.25 -14.77
N ARG A 333 -21.61 9.16 -15.37
CA ARG A 333 -21.70 7.85 -14.69
C ARG A 333 -20.31 7.32 -14.37
N THR A 334 -19.38 7.39 -15.34
CA THR A 334 -17.97 7.04 -15.13
C THR A 334 -17.36 7.88 -13.99
N SER A 335 -17.56 9.19 -14.00
CA SER A 335 -17.07 10.08 -12.95
C SER A 335 -17.65 9.73 -11.58
N PHE A 336 -18.95 9.44 -11.51
CA PHE A 336 -19.61 9.07 -10.27
C PHE A 336 -19.10 7.74 -9.70
N TYR A 337 -19.09 6.67 -10.52
CA TYR A 337 -18.64 5.36 -10.03
C TYR A 337 -17.15 5.34 -9.72
N THR A 338 -16.34 6.11 -10.44
CA THR A 338 -14.91 6.28 -10.12
C THR A 338 -14.72 7.02 -8.79
N ALA A 339 -15.49 8.07 -8.54
CA ALA A 339 -15.47 8.76 -7.24
C ALA A 339 -15.93 7.82 -6.11
N LEU A 340 -17.00 7.06 -6.31
CA LEU A 340 -17.48 6.07 -5.33
C LEU A 340 -16.44 4.98 -5.08
N TYR A 341 -15.78 4.48 -6.12
CA TYR A 341 -14.66 3.54 -6.03
C TYR A 341 -13.53 4.09 -5.15
N HIS A 342 -13.10 5.34 -5.37
CA HIS A 342 -12.05 5.96 -4.56
C HIS A 342 -12.45 6.08 -3.08
N THR A 343 -13.73 6.27 -2.75
CA THR A 343 -14.19 6.32 -1.34
C THR A 343 -14.10 4.97 -0.62
N MET A 344 -13.89 3.88 -1.35
CA MET A 344 -13.85 2.51 -0.80
C MET A 344 -12.46 1.87 -0.87
N ILE A 345 -11.41 2.66 -1.11
CA ILE A 345 -10.02 2.19 -1.04
C ILE A 345 -9.48 2.31 0.39
N ASN A 346 -9.71 3.44 1.04
CA ASN A 346 -9.33 3.72 2.43
C ASN A 346 -10.54 4.16 3.26
N PRO A 347 -10.54 3.91 4.59
CA PRO A 347 -9.56 3.19 5.41
C PRO A 347 -9.35 1.75 4.96
N SER A 348 -8.17 1.19 5.14
CA SER A 348 -7.83 -0.16 4.69
C SER A 348 -7.68 -1.14 5.86
N VAL A 349 -7.96 -2.41 5.60
CA VAL A 349 -7.80 -3.50 6.57
C VAL A 349 -6.36 -3.53 7.10
N TYR A 350 -6.22 -3.68 8.41
CA TYR A 350 -4.94 -3.80 9.09
C TYR A 350 -5.01 -4.92 10.14
N GLN A 351 -5.29 -6.11 9.65
CA GLN A 351 -5.49 -7.31 10.45
C GLN A 351 -5.26 -8.55 9.61
N ASP A 352 -4.57 -9.54 10.16
CA ASP A 352 -4.39 -10.85 9.52
C ASP A 352 -5.68 -11.68 9.52
N VAL A 353 -5.74 -12.73 8.71
CA VAL A 353 -6.90 -13.62 8.61
C VAL A 353 -7.22 -14.35 9.92
N ASP A 354 -6.25 -14.47 10.81
CA ASP A 354 -6.40 -15.09 12.13
C ASP A 354 -6.86 -14.10 13.23
N GLY A 355 -7.17 -12.86 12.86
CA GLY A 355 -7.65 -11.82 13.77
C GLY A 355 -6.56 -11.01 14.48
N ARG A 356 -5.28 -11.35 14.29
CA ARG A 356 -4.16 -10.59 14.89
C ARG A 356 -3.89 -9.30 14.12
N TYR A 357 -3.49 -8.24 14.84
CA TYR A 357 -3.05 -6.97 14.27
C TYR A 357 -2.05 -6.26 15.18
N ARG A 358 -1.27 -5.33 14.63
CA ARG A 358 -0.36 -4.49 15.42
C ARG A 358 -1.08 -3.21 15.84
N GLY A 359 -1.19 -3.00 17.15
CA GLY A 359 -1.82 -1.81 17.71
C GLY A 359 -0.94 -0.57 17.63
N ILE A 360 -1.53 0.58 18.04
CA ILE A 360 -0.85 1.88 18.12
C ILE A 360 0.24 1.91 19.20
N ASP A 361 0.21 0.99 20.13
CA ASP A 361 1.22 0.72 21.16
C ASP A 361 2.33 -0.22 20.67
N HIS A 362 2.30 -0.60 19.40
CA HIS A 362 3.17 -1.56 18.72
C HIS A 362 3.09 -3.00 19.27
N ASN A 363 2.19 -3.29 20.19
CA ASN A 363 1.90 -4.66 20.63
C ASN A 363 1.03 -5.39 19.60
N ILE A 364 1.04 -6.71 19.66
CA ILE A 364 0.13 -7.53 18.86
C ILE A 364 -1.14 -7.74 19.66
N HIS A 365 -2.25 -7.33 19.04
CA HIS A 365 -3.60 -7.49 19.56
C HIS A 365 -4.38 -8.50 18.71
N TYR A 366 -5.54 -8.86 19.22
CA TYR A 366 -6.45 -9.80 18.58
C TYR A 366 -7.88 -9.28 18.66
N SER A 367 -8.62 -9.40 17.56
CA SER A 367 -10.04 -9.09 17.50
C SER A 367 -10.80 -10.15 16.73
N GLU A 368 -11.85 -10.71 17.35
CA GLU A 368 -12.85 -11.59 16.73
C GLU A 368 -14.12 -10.83 16.31
N ASP A 369 -14.45 -9.75 17.01
CA ASP A 369 -15.73 -9.08 16.91
C ASP A 369 -15.78 -8.06 15.78
N HIS A 370 -14.65 -7.59 15.33
CA HIS A 370 -14.55 -6.59 14.25
C HIS A 370 -13.25 -6.71 13.48
N VAL A 371 -13.25 -6.18 12.26
CA VAL A 371 -12.05 -5.98 11.47
C VAL A 371 -11.38 -4.68 11.90
N ASN A 372 -10.07 -4.73 12.15
CA ASN A 372 -9.28 -3.54 12.44
C ASN A 372 -8.82 -2.85 11.15
N TYR A 373 -8.87 -1.52 11.14
CA TYR A 373 -8.53 -0.66 10.00
C TYR A 373 -7.43 0.34 10.33
N THR A 374 -6.76 0.78 9.28
CA THR A 374 -5.75 1.85 9.30
C THR A 374 -6.01 2.87 8.19
N VAL A 375 -5.16 3.90 8.09
CA VAL A 375 -5.30 5.03 7.16
C VAL A 375 -6.55 5.84 7.46
N PHE A 376 -6.61 6.36 8.69
CA PHE A 376 -7.65 7.30 9.10
C PHE A 376 -7.15 8.74 8.95
N SER A 377 -7.34 9.33 7.77
CA SER A 377 -7.10 10.75 7.49
C SER A 377 -8.33 11.57 7.91
N VAL A 378 -8.55 11.69 9.22
CA VAL A 378 -9.86 12.09 9.74
C VAL A 378 -10.20 13.55 9.45
N TRP A 379 -9.20 14.44 9.35
CA TRP A 379 -9.39 15.83 8.95
C TRP A 379 -10.04 15.97 7.57
N ASP A 380 -9.71 15.06 6.65
CA ASP A 380 -10.30 15.02 5.31
C ASP A 380 -11.66 14.31 5.33
N THR A 381 -11.75 13.16 6.00
CA THR A 381 -12.83 12.19 5.81
C THR A 381 -14.06 12.44 6.70
N PHE A 382 -13.93 13.18 7.81
CA PHE A 382 -15.06 13.47 8.69
C PHE A 382 -16.15 14.28 8.00
N ARG A 383 -15.80 15.08 6.99
CA ARG A 383 -16.67 16.03 6.29
C ARG A 383 -17.74 15.33 5.46
N ALA A 384 -17.35 14.27 4.75
CA ALA A 384 -18.25 13.61 3.79
C ALA A 384 -18.10 12.08 3.77
N LEU A 385 -16.89 11.52 3.79
CA LEU A 385 -16.69 10.07 3.65
C LEU A 385 -17.38 9.30 4.78
N HIS A 386 -17.09 9.60 6.05
CA HIS A 386 -17.71 8.91 7.18
C HIS A 386 -19.24 9.10 7.22
N PRO A 387 -19.80 10.32 7.04
CA PRO A 387 -21.25 10.50 6.90
C PRO A 387 -21.87 9.69 5.75
N LEU A 388 -21.19 9.61 4.60
CA LEU A 388 -21.61 8.78 3.47
C LEU A 388 -21.63 7.29 3.86
N MET A 389 -20.52 6.78 4.45
CA MET A 389 -20.43 5.39 4.87
C MET A 389 -21.48 5.04 5.91
N ASN A 390 -21.86 5.95 6.81
CA ASN A 390 -22.96 5.75 7.75
C ASN A 390 -24.28 5.49 7.05
N LEU A 391 -24.49 6.05 5.86
CA LEU A 391 -25.71 5.86 5.06
C LEU A 391 -25.67 4.59 4.20
N ILE A 392 -24.54 4.36 3.49
CA ILE A 392 -24.49 3.33 2.46
C ILE A 392 -23.80 2.03 2.91
N LYS A 393 -22.97 2.09 3.97
CA LYS A 393 -22.19 0.96 4.52
C LYS A 393 -22.20 0.96 6.06
N PRO A 394 -23.36 0.89 6.71
CA PRO A 394 -23.47 1.02 8.17
C PRO A 394 -22.65 -0.01 8.95
N GLU A 395 -22.55 -1.25 8.47
CA GLU A 395 -21.72 -2.28 9.12
C GLU A 395 -20.24 -1.91 9.08
N ARG A 396 -19.75 -1.37 7.96
CA ARG A 396 -18.37 -0.91 7.82
C ARG A 396 -18.08 0.27 8.75
N SER A 397 -19.03 1.20 8.85
CA SER A 397 -18.91 2.33 9.78
C SER A 397 -18.79 1.90 11.24
N ARG A 398 -19.52 0.84 11.65
CA ARG A 398 -19.36 0.26 13.00
C ARG A 398 -17.94 -0.26 13.23
N GLN A 399 -17.36 -0.93 12.25
CA GLN A 399 -15.99 -1.44 12.32
C GLN A 399 -14.95 -0.31 12.35
N PHE A 400 -15.16 0.79 11.61
CA PHE A 400 -14.29 1.97 11.68
C PHE A 400 -14.32 2.60 13.07
N VAL A 401 -15.52 2.75 13.68
CA VAL A 401 -15.65 3.25 15.05
C VAL A 401 -14.98 2.31 16.06
N ALA A 402 -15.14 0.99 15.90
CA ALA A 402 -14.46 0.02 16.75
C ALA A 402 -12.94 0.18 16.68
N SER A 403 -12.37 0.27 15.47
CA SER A 403 -10.93 0.51 15.26
C SER A 403 -10.46 1.83 15.90
N MET A 404 -11.25 2.91 15.81
CA MET A 404 -10.93 4.18 16.45
C MET A 404 -10.95 4.08 17.98
N LEU A 405 -11.84 3.28 18.55
CA LEU A 405 -11.89 3.03 19.99
C LEU A 405 -10.74 2.14 20.48
N GLU A 406 -10.34 1.13 19.68
CA GLU A 406 -9.14 0.35 19.95
C GLU A 406 -7.88 1.23 19.93
N HIS A 407 -7.76 2.12 18.96
CA HIS A 407 -6.69 3.12 18.92
C HIS A 407 -6.67 3.97 20.19
N TYR A 408 -7.84 4.43 20.66
CA TYR A 408 -7.96 5.18 21.89
C TYR A 408 -7.47 4.37 23.11
N ASP A 409 -7.90 3.12 23.23
CA ASP A 409 -7.55 2.27 24.38
C ASP A 409 -6.07 1.89 24.41
N GLN A 410 -5.46 1.70 23.24
CA GLN A 410 -4.03 1.38 23.07
C GLN A 410 -3.13 2.62 23.13
N SER A 411 -3.67 3.80 22.85
CA SER A 411 -2.90 5.04 22.86
C SER A 411 -2.44 5.41 24.25
N VAL A 412 -1.14 5.69 24.42
CA VAL A 412 -0.55 6.19 25.67
C VAL A 412 -1.22 7.49 26.12
N HIS A 413 -1.61 8.34 25.18
CA HIS A 413 -2.26 9.62 25.47
C HIS A 413 -3.78 9.53 25.67
N LYS A 414 -4.38 8.35 25.47
CA LYS A 414 -5.84 8.16 25.52
C LYS A 414 -6.55 9.16 24.62
N MET A 415 -6.20 9.12 23.36
CA MET A 415 -6.78 9.96 22.30
C MET A 415 -7.28 9.10 21.15
N LEU A 416 -8.40 9.52 20.58
CA LEU A 416 -8.89 9.02 19.31
C LEU A 416 -7.92 9.39 18.17
N PRO A 417 -7.90 8.67 17.04
CA PRO A 417 -6.97 8.96 15.95
C PRO A 417 -7.17 10.36 15.37
N VAL A 418 -6.07 11.00 15.06
CA VAL A 418 -5.99 12.23 14.27
C VAL A 418 -5.60 11.88 12.83
N TRP A 419 -4.49 11.15 12.66
CA TRP A 419 -4.06 10.59 11.40
C TRP A 419 -3.30 9.27 11.62
N SER A 420 -4.04 8.20 11.72
CA SER A 420 -3.51 6.86 11.99
C SER A 420 -2.99 6.21 10.72
N LEU A 421 -1.76 5.69 10.74
CA LEU A 421 -1.12 4.97 9.65
C LEU A 421 -0.32 3.77 10.19
N GLN A 422 -0.78 2.55 9.89
CA GLN A 422 -0.06 1.30 10.13
C GLN A 422 0.55 1.20 11.55
N GLY A 423 -0.30 1.26 12.57
CA GLY A 423 0.11 1.19 13.99
C GLY A 423 0.85 2.43 14.49
N ASN A 424 0.78 3.54 13.80
CA ASN A 424 1.37 4.82 14.22
C ASN A 424 0.32 5.94 14.21
N GLU A 425 0.47 6.90 15.12
CA GLU A 425 -0.25 8.17 15.07
C GLU A 425 0.68 9.28 14.61
N ASN A 426 0.33 9.95 13.53
CA ASN A 426 1.19 10.93 12.90
C ASN A 426 0.90 12.38 13.32
N TRP A 427 -0.22 12.60 14.04
CA TRP A 427 -0.64 13.94 14.49
C TRP A 427 -0.71 14.97 13.37
N CYS A 428 -0.98 14.53 12.15
CA CYS A 428 -1.05 15.42 11.01
C CYS A 428 -2.40 16.09 10.93
N MET A 429 -2.41 17.33 10.48
CA MET A 429 -3.55 18.23 10.42
C MET A 429 -4.08 18.63 11.81
N THR A 430 -4.96 19.59 11.81
CA THR A 430 -5.54 20.18 13.02
C THR A 430 -6.83 19.48 13.44
N GLY A 431 -7.21 19.62 14.70
CA GLY A 431 -8.50 19.18 15.23
C GLY A 431 -8.55 17.69 15.58
N TYR A 432 -9.58 17.33 16.32
CA TYR A 432 -9.86 15.97 16.81
C TYR A 432 -11.16 15.44 16.20
N HIS A 433 -11.19 15.38 14.88
CA HIS A 433 -12.41 15.12 14.09
C HIS A 433 -12.98 13.71 14.24
N SER A 434 -12.23 12.75 14.80
CA SER A 434 -12.77 11.44 15.20
C SER A 434 -13.94 11.58 16.17
N VAL A 435 -13.95 12.63 17.01
CA VAL A 435 -15.09 12.94 17.89
C VAL A 435 -16.37 13.15 17.07
N SER A 436 -16.28 13.89 15.96
CA SER A 436 -17.42 14.10 15.06
C SER A 436 -17.87 12.80 14.39
N VAL A 437 -16.93 11.93 14.00
CA VAL A 437 -17.24 10.63 13.39
C VAL A 437 -18.00 9.72 14.35
N LEU A 438 -17.52 9.60 15.59
CA LEU A 438 -18.16 8.78 16.63
C LEU A 438 -19.55 9.31 16.97
N ALA A 439 -19.67 10.63 17.16
CA ALA A 439 -20.93 11.29 17.48
C ALA A 439 -21.97 11.10 16.37
N ASP A 440 -21.57 11.31 15.10
CA ASP A 440 -22.45 11.14 13.95
C ASP A 440 -22.96 9.70 13.82
N ALA A 441 -22.08 8.71 13.97
CA ALA A 441 -22.46 7.30 13.94
C ALA A 441 -23.43 6.95 15.09
N TYR A 442 -23.21 7.50 16.30
CA TYR A 442 -24.08 7.23 17.43
C TYR A 442 -25.47 7.87 17.27
N VAL A 443 -25.56 9.14 16.91
CA VAL A 443 -26.87 9.83 16.77
C VAL A 443 -27.69 9.30 15.59
N LYS A 444 -27.04 8.69 14.60
CA LYS A 444 -27.71 7.96 13.50
C LYS A 444 -28.18 6.54 13.88
N GLY A 445 -27.96 6.12 15.14
CA GLY A 445 -28.42 4.83 15.65
C GLY A 445 -27.58 3.64 15.16
N LEU A 446 -26.37 3.86 14.67
CA LEU A 446 -25.50 2.77 14.20
C LEU A 446 -24.85 2.00 15.35
N LEU A 447 -24.67 2.64 16.51
CA LEU A 447 -23.95 2.10 17.65
C LEU A 447 -24.92 1.73 18.77
N PRO A 448 -24.70 0.61 19.49
CA PRO A 448 -25.59 0.23 20.60
C PRO A 448 -25.47 1.23 21.76
N GLN A 449 -26.57 1.42 22.49
CA GLN A 449 -26.63 2.34 23.63
C GLN A 449 -25.64 1.94 24.75
N SER A 450 -25.34 0.66 24.89
CA SER A 450 -24.35 0.15 25.86
C SER A 450 -22.94 0.69 25.64
N LEU A 451 -22.62 1.14 24.42
CA LEU A 451 -21.30 1.71 24.06
C LEU A 451 -21.18 3.18 24.49
N LEU A 452 -22.29 3.87 24.78
CA LEU A 452 -22.30 5.31 25.07
C LEU A 452 -21.31 5.76 26.15
N PRO A 453 -21.15 5.06 27.31
CA PRO A 453 -20.17 5.50 28.32
C PRO A 453 -18.72 5.51 27.79
N ARG A 454 -18.33 4.48 26.99
CA ARG A 454 -16.99 4.40 26.36
C ARG A 454 -16.81 5.50 25.31
N LEU A 455 -17.84 5.75 24.49
CA LEU A 455 -17.82 6.83 23.50
C LEU A 455 -17.62 8.19 24.15
N LEU A 456 -18.40 8.48 25.19
CA LEU A 456 -18.31 9.77 25.92
C LEU A 456 -16.93 9.95 26.58
N ASP A 457 -16.40 8.90 27.22
CA ASP A 457 -15.05 8.96 27.82
C ASP A 457 -13.99 9.24 26.75
N ALA A 458 -14.00 8.50 25.63
CA ALA A 458 -13.05 8.67 24.54
C ALA A 458 -13.12 10.06 23.91
N MET A 459 -14.34 10.56 23.62
CA MET A 459 -14.55 11.88 23.04
C MET A 459 -14.13 13.00 24.01
N ALA A 460 -14.52 12.91 25.28
CA ALA A 460 -14.22 13.93 26.28
C ALA A 460 -12.72 14.02 26.58
N ARG A 461 -12.04 12.88 26.73
CA ARG A 461 -10.58 12.84 26.96
C ARG A 461 -9.82 13.35 25.75
N THR A 462 -10.22 12.98 24.55
CA THR A 462 -9.61 13.49 23.32
C THR A 462 -9.76 15.00 23.23
N ALA A 463 -10.97 15.52 23.41
CA ALA A 463 -11.26 16.96 23.34
C ALA A 463 -10.61 17.79 24.48
N SER A 464 -10.19 17.16 25.55
CA SER A 464 -9.56 17.84 26.72
C SER A 464 -8.08 17.53 26.89
N ASN A 465 -7.46 16.80 25.96
CA ASN A 465 -6.08 16.36 26.09
C ASN A 465 -5.11 17.56 26.14
N PRO A 466 -4.29 17.72 27.21
CA PRO A 466 -3.44 18.90 27.37
C PRO A 466 -2.23 18.91 26.43
N TYR A 467 -1.88 17.78 25.85
CA TYR A 467 -0.70 17.63 24.98
C TYR A 467 -0.99 17.95 23.52
N TYR A 468 -2.28 18.17 23.17
CA TYR A 468 -2.68 18.36 21.79
C TYR A 468 -2.95 19.84 21.46
N GLU A 469 -2.29 20.34 20.42
CA GLU A 469 -2.50 21.62 19.70
C GLU A 469 -3.00 22.83 20.53
N GLY A 470 -2.29 23.17 21.59
CA GLY A 470 -2.62 24.36 22.36
C GLY A 470 -3.84 24.20 23.28
N MET A 471 -4.38 22.99 23.46
CA MET A 471 -5.53 22.73 24.34
C MET A 471 -5.32 23.21 25.77
N THR A 472 -4.09 23.17 26.28
CA THR A 472 -3.75 23.74 27.61
C THR A 472 -4.04 25.23 27.64
N GLY A 473 -3.66 25.97 26.62
CA GLY A 473 -3.96 27.40 26.49
C GLY A 473 -5.45 27.65 26.32
N TYR A 474 -6.10 26.88 25.45
CA TYR A 474 -7.54 27.00 25.22
C TYR A 474 -8.37 26.76 26.50
N ARG A 475 -8.06 25.73 27.26
CA ARG A 475 -8.75 25.45 28.54
C ARG A 475 -8.55 26.53 29.58
N LYS A 476 -7.38 27.19 29.56
CA LYS A 476 -7.06 28.25 30.53
C LYS A 476 -7.67 29.60 30.16
N TYR A 477 -7.69 29.93 28.88
CA TYR A 477 -7.99 31.27 28.40
C TYR A 477 -9.25 31.36 27.53
N GLY A 478 -9.82 30.22 27.10
CA GLY A 478 -10.91 30.18 26.10
C GLY A 478 -10.46 30.39 24.66
N PHE A 479 -9.16 30.55 24.42
CA PHE A 479 -8.53 30.68 23.11
C PHE A 479 -7.09 30.14 23.17
N VAL A 480 -6.49 29.85 22.03
CA VAL A 480 -5.09 29.45 21.92
C VAL A 480 -4.23 30.72 21.76
N PRO A 481 -3.41 31.11 22.75
CA PRO A 481 -2.57 32.30 22.64
C PRO A 481 -1.53 32.16 21.53
N ALA A 482 -1.23 33.28 20.83
CA ALA A 482 -0.10 33.32 19.92
C ALA A 482 1.21 33.02 20.69
N GLY A 483 2.04 32.13 20.15
CA GLY A 483 3.27 31.66 20.82
C GLY A 483 3.10 30.49 21.78
N SER A 484 1.89 29.95 21.96
CA SER A 484 1.65 28.69 22.66
C SER A 484 2.20 27.49 21.84
N SER A 485 2.17 26.28 22.41
CA SER A 485 2.80 25.07 21.82
C SER A 485 2.42 24.77 20.37
N ALA A 486 1.29 25.28 19.85
CA ALA A 486 0.92 25.19 18.44
C ALA A 486 1.91 25.92 17.52
N SER A 487 2.48 27.07 17.96
CA SER A 487 3.51 27.79 17.22
C SER A 487 4.89 27.12 17.31
N SER A 488 5.15 26.31 18.35
CA SER A 488 6.40 25.57 18.50
C SER A 488 6.43 24.31 17.62
N SER A 489 5.27 23.70 17.28
CA SER A 489 5.21 22.61 16.32
C SER A 489 5.48 23.07 14.88
N ALA A 490 4.93 24.24 14.48
CA ALA A 490 5.28 24.85 13.20
C ALA A 490 6.75 25.31 13.14
N GLY A 491 7.33 25.74 14.26
CA GLY A 491 8.74 26.07 14.39
C GLY A 491 9.68 24.86 14.35
N ARG A 492 9.26 23.70 14.86
CA ARG A 492 10.01 22.45 14.74
C ARG A 492 10.00 21.90 13.32
N PHE A 493 8.90 22.03 12.60
CA PHE A 493 8.88 21.69 11.16
C PHE A 493 9.84 22.59 10.36
N LYS A 494 9.92 23.88 10.66
CA LYS A 494 10.92 24.78 10.02
C LYS A 494 12.36 24.47 10.41
N LYS A 495 12.63 23.95 11.62
CA LYS A 495 13.99 23.56 12.05
C LYS A 495 14.42 22.19 11.54
N ALA A 496 13.47 21.27 11.29
CA ALA A 496 13.77 19.98 10.70
C ALA A 496 14.03 20.06 9.18
N SER A 497 13.63 21.16 8.53
CA SER A 497 13.88 21.43 7.10
C SER A 497 15.11 22.31 6.81
N SER A 498 15.87 22.71 7.83
CA SER A 498 17.18 23.37 7.64
C SER A 498 18.29 22.36 7.96
N PRO A 499 19.03 21.87 6.95
CA PRO A 499 20.24 21.10 7.21
C PRO A 499 21.32 22.04 7.75
N SER A 500 21.88 21.69 8.89
CA SER A 500 23.25 22.10 9.25
C SER A 500 24.24 21.11 8.69
#